data_a48348ac4cc7a70083be19d3f4ada643
#
_entry.id   a48348ac4cc7a70083be19d3f4ada643
#
_cell.length_a   1.000
_cell.length_b   1.000
_cell.length_c   1.000
_cell.angle_alpha   90.00
_cell.angle_beta   90.00
_cell.angle_gamma   90.00
#
_symmetry.space_group_name_H-M   'P 1'
#
loop_
_entity.id
_entity.type
_entity.pdbx_description
1 polymer ?
#
loop_
_entity_poly.entity_id
_entity_poly.type
_entity_poly.pdbx_seq_one_letter_code
_entity_poly.pdbx_strand_id
1 'polypeptide(L)'
;MREWGGGADPLDDGTAATEMDRDHSLPGGENNFEFAFNSSNFSDRVLRIEVMAETLGAGAGAGIGWDGHRKRRRNDGSKEEEFARYSSELISSCEPDTEECAEYENQDEEDEPMLEESAPITDRTGVCGDDSESNDPLSLDSPCILRVNSIYISSAILAAKSPFFYKLFSNGMKESDQRHATLRINASEEAALMELLSFMYSGKLSTTSPTLLLDVLMAADKFEVVSCMHHCTQLLRSLPMTTESALLYLDLPFSVSMASAVQPLTDAAKDYLANSYKDITKLQDVMMGLPLAGIEAILSSNDLQAASEDAIYEFVLKWARAQYPVLEERREILSSRLIRHIRFAHMTCRKLRKVLTCNDLDHELASKLVTEALFFKAEALHRQRAFSADESSHKRFTERAYKYRPLKVVEFDRPHPQCIVYLDLKREECAKLFPSGRVYSQAFHLGGQGFFLSAHCNLDQQSLFHCFGLFLGMQEKGSISFTVDYEFAARTKPSGEFVSKYKGYYTFTGGKAVGYRNLFATPWTSFMAEDSLFFINDTLHLRAELTIKQSQSPLPQ
;
A
#
# COMPACT_ATOMS: atom_id res chain seq x y z
N MET A 1 46.40 17.25 56.69
CA MET A 1 46.01 17.56 58.07
C MET A 1 44.50 17.41 58.17
N ARG A 2 44.09 16.39 58.91
CA ARG A 2 42.88 16.19 59.72
C ARG A 2 41.53 16.35 58.98
N GLU A 3 40.77 15.27 58.64
CA GLU A 3 40.06 14.33 59.56
C GLU A 3 38.77 14.88 60.15
N TRP A 4 37.77 14.04 60.05
CA TRP A 4 36.56 13.85 60.87
C TRP A 4 35.32 14.63 60.40
N GLY A 5 34.18 14.07 60.26
CA GLY A 5 33.61 12.75 60.58
C GLY A 5 32.13 12.90 60.84
N GLY A 6 31.38 11.91 60.47
CA GLY A 6 30.25 11.47 61.27
C GLY A 6 28.87 12.06 60.94
N GLY A 7 27.96 11.25 60.46
CA GLY A 7 26.82 10.89 61.28
C GLY A 7 25.46 11.00 60.59
N ALA A 8 24.87 9.84 60.31
CA ALA A 8 23.48 9.44 60.52
C ALA A 8 22.34 10.07 59.71
N ASP A 9 21.68 9.17 58.97
CA ASP A 9 20.27 9.08 58.56
C ASP A 9 19.21 9.54 59.61
N PRO A 10 17.91 9.67 59.28
CA PRO A 10 17.13 9.06 58.24
C PRO A 10 15.91 9.87 57.69
N LEU A 11 15.22 9.26 56.65
CA LEU A 11 13.80 9.33 56.32
C LEU A 11 13.25 10.63 55.71
N ASP A 12 12.80 10.58 54.43
CA ASP A 12 11.37 10.57 54.06
C ASP A 12 11.18 10.53 52.55
N ASP A 13 10.48 9.57 52.12
CA ASP A 13 9.34 9.35 51.27
C ASP A 13 9.05 10.43 50.19
N GLY A 14 9.13 10.00 48.93
CA GLY A 14 8.74 10.77 47.74
C GLY A 14 8.62 9.87 46.51
N THR A 15 7.59 9.04 46.48
CA THR A 15 7.20 8.16 45.37
C THR A 15 7.00 8.93 44.08
N ALA A 16 7.90 8.72 43.11
CA ALA A 16 7.63 8.95 41.68
C ALA A 16 7.34 7.60 41.03
N ALA A 17 6.07 7.39 40.73
CA ALA A 17 5.57 6.22 40.01
C ALA A 17 6.03 6.28 38.55
N THR A 18 7.05 5.51 38.23
CA THR A 18 7.31 5.06 36.86
C THR A 18 6.36 3.91 36.57
N GLU A 19 5.37 4.15 35.71
CA GLU A 19 4.57 3.10 35.09
C GLU A 19 5.50 2.24 34.22
N MET A 20 5.97 1.15 34.79
CA MET A 20 6.48 0.02 34.04
C MET A 20 5.27 -0.77 33.52
N ASP A 21 5.07 -0.73 32.21
CA ASP A 21 4.28 -1.71 31.48
C ASP A 21 4.77 -3.12 31.89
N ARG A 22 4.05 -3.72 32.81
CA ARG A 22 4.20 -5.14 33.14
C ARG A 22 3.42 -5.93 32.11
N ASP A 23 4.10 -6.34 31.08
CA ASP A 23 3.72 -7.49 30.26
C ASP A 23 3.67 -8.73 31.17
N HIS A 24 2.49 -8.96 31.76
CA HIS A 24 2.17 -10.16 32.50
C HIS A 24 1.67 -11.24 31.53
N SER A 25 2.50 -11.68 30.62
CA SER A 25 2.38 -13.03 30.07
C SER A 25 3.03 -14.00 31.07
N LEU A 26 2.24 -14.38 32.08
CA LEU A 26 2.47 -15.62 32.82
C LEU A 26 2.52 -16.77 31.78
N PRO A 27 3.49 -17.68 31.85
CA PRO A 27 3.40 -18.96 31.16
C PRO A 27 2.35 -19.79 31.88
N GLY A 28 1.08 -19.48 31.65
CA GLY A 28 -0.03 -20.35 32.02
C GLY A 28 0.09 -21.57 31.12
N GLY A 29 0.55 -22.69 31.67
CA GLY A 29 0.42 -23.98 31.01
C GLY A 29 -1.06 -24.15 30.66
N GLU A 30 -1.41 -24.03 29.37
CA GLU A 30 -2.73 -24.37 28.91
C GLU A 30 -3.01 -25.79 29.38
N ASN A 31 -4.12 -25.98 30.07
CA ASN A 31 -4.50 -27.29 30.55
C ASN A 31 -4.56 -28.25 29.36
N ASN A 32 -3.64 -29.18 29.29
CA ASN A 32 -3.58 -30.20 28.25
C ASN A 32 -4.63 -31.26 28.51
N PHE A 33 -5.67 -31.30 27.69
CA PHE A 33 -6.74 -32.30 27.70
C PHE A 33 -6.58 -33.32 26.56
N GLU A 34 -5.42 -33.47 26.01
CA GLU A 34 -5.13 -34.39 24.87
C GLU A 34 -5.64 -35.80 25.11
N PHE A 35 -5.54 -36.31 26.37
CA PHE A 35 -6.05 -37.61 26.78
C PHE A 35 -7.57 -37.77 26.61
N ALA A 36 -8.30 -36.66 26.55
CA ALA A 36 -9.76 -36.64 26.41
C ALA A 36 -10.21 -36.54 24.94
N PHE A 37 -9.30 -36.27 24.02
CA PHE A 37 -9.64 -36.17 22.60
C PHE A 37 -10.08 -37.50 22.03
N ASN A 38 -11.26 -37.54 21.44
CA ASN A 38 -11.89 -38.72 20.84
C ASN A 38 -11.97 -39.93 21.80
N SER A 39 -12.13 -39.66 23.11
CA SER A 39 -12.25 -40.69 24.14
C SER A 39 -13.69 -40.78 24.66
N SER A 40 -14.31 -41.94 24.55
CA SER A 40 -15.68 -42.17 25.04
C SER A 40 -15.85 -41.94 26.55
N ASN A 41 -14.76 -42.10 27.33
CA ASN A 41 -14.80 -41.96 28.80
C ASN A 41 -14.87 -40.51 29.27
N PHE A 42 -14.42 -39.57 28.42
CA PHE A 42 -14.35 -38.13 28.73
C PHE A 42 -15.22 -37.29 27.79
N SER A 43 -16.20 -37.93 27.14
CA SER A 43 -17.12 -37.28 26.22
C SER A 43 -18.54 -37.26 26.76
N ASP A 44 -19.26 -36.18 26.51
CA ASP A 44 -20.68 -36.03 26.76
C ASP A 44 -21.48 -36.06 25.46
N ARG A 45 -20.83 -35.93 24.30
CA ARG A 45 -21.46 -35.87 22.97
C ARG A 45 -20.62 -36.58 21.89
N VAL A 46 -21.28 -36.87 20.77
CA VAL A 46 -20.67 -37.35 19.56
C VAL A 46 -20.84 -36.30 18.46
N LEU A 47 -19.73 -35.84 17.88
CA LEU A 47 -19.71 -34.98 16.73
C LEU A 47 -19.70 -35.85 15.47
N ARG A 48 -20.77 -35.76 14.69
CA ARG A 48 -20.92 -36.43 13.41
C ARG A 48 -20.45 -35.46 12.30
N ILE A 49 -19.41 -35.80 11.59
CA ILE A 49 -18.84 -35.01 10.50
C ILE A 49 -19.26 -35.65 9.17
N GLU A 50 -20.15 -34.98 8.44
CA GLU A 50 -20.59 -35.35 7.10
C GLU A 50 -19.68 -34.69 6.07
N VAL A 51 -18.84 -35.48 5.42
CA VAL A 51 -17.91 -35.02 4.40
C VAL A 51 -18.62 -35.04 3.04
N MET A 52 -18.75 -33.86 2.44
CA MET A 52 -19.47 -33.64 1.19
C MET A 52 -18.49 -33.69 -0.01
N ALA A 53 -18.99 -34.13 -1.16
CA ALA A 53 -18.26 -33.97 -2.41
C ALA A 53 -18.15 -32.49 -2.78
N GLU A 54 -17.02 -32.09 -3.33
CA GLU A 54 -16.89 -30.76 -3.91
C GLU A 54 -17.84 -30.66 -5.12
N THR A 55 -18.81 -29.75 -5.05
CA THR A 55 -19.64 -29.42 -6.21
C THR A 55 -18.74 -28.65 -7.21
N LEU A 56 -18.47 -29.23 -8.35
CA LEU A 56 -17.81 -28.56 -9.47
C LEU A 56 -18.76 -27.46 -10.00
N GLY A 57 -18.83 -26.34 -9.28
CA GLY A 57 -19.47 -25.11 -9.73
C GLY A 57 -18.61 -24.46 -10.80
N ALA A 58 -19.18 -24.30 -11.99
CA ALA A 58 -18.58 -23.62 -13.13
C ALA A 58 -18.09 -22.20 -12.75
N GLY A 59 -16.77 -21.99 -12.80
CA GLY A 59 -16.13 -20.69 -12.57
C GLY A 59 -14.65 -20.88 -12.34
N ALA A 60 -13.85 -20.92 -13.43
CA ALA A 60 -12.41 -20.99 -13.37
C ALA A 60 -11.83 -19.72 -12.75
N GLY A 61 -11.52 -19.81 -11.46
CA GLY A 61 -10.64 -18.91 -10.72
C GLY A 61 -10.05 -19.76 -9.62
N ALA A 62 -8.73 -20.00 -9.66
CA ALA A 62 -8.03 -20.77 -8.66
C ALA A 62 -8.02 -20.01 -7.32
N GLY A 63 -9.13 -20.11 -6.58
CA GLY A 63 -9.30 -19.69 -5.20
C GLY A 63 -9.84 -20.87 -4.43
N ILE A 64 -9.17 -21.26 -3.36
CA ILE A 64 -9.56 -22.31 -2.42
C ILE A 64 -10.99 -22.03 -1.95
N GLY A 65 -11.95 -22.90 -2.36
CA GLY A 65 -13.38 -22.69 -2.17
C GLY A 65 -13.83 -22.82 -0.73
N TRP A 66 -13.77 -21.74 0.03
CA TRP A 66 -14.31 -21.59 1.40
C TRP A 66 -15.61 -20.76 1.45
N ASP A 67 -16.29 -20.59 0.30
CA ASP A 67 -17.49 -19.77 0.17
C ASP A 67 -18.77 -20.63 0.36
N GLY A 68 -19.28 -20.69 1.57
CA GLY A 68 -20.57 -21.30 1.80
C GLY A 68 -20.97 -21.41 3.28
N HIS A 69 -21.41 -20.32 3.88
CA HIS A 69 -22.52 -20.22 4.84
C HIS A 69 -22.47 -18.93 5.68
N ARG A 70 -22.52 -17.77 5.00
CA ARG A 70 -23.03 -16.53 5.61
C ARG A 70 -24.09 -15.89 4.71
N LYS A 71 -25.22 -16.55 4.51
CA LYS A 71 -26.46 -15.85 4.14
C LYS A 71 -27.27 -15.62 5.40
N ARG A 72 -27.09 -14.43 6.00
CA ARG A 72 -28.10 -13.54 6.61
C ARG A 72 -27.47 -12.63 7.65
N ARG A 73 -26.99 -11.47 7.18
CA ARG A 73 -27.38 -10.18 7.78
C ARG A 73 -27.04 -9.08 6.79
N ARG A 74 -28.10 -8.46 6.30
CA ARG A 74 -28.07 -7.20 5.57
C ARG A 74 -27.34 -6.17 6.42
N ASN A 75 -26.28 -5.60 5.90
CA ASN A 75 -26.02 -4.17 5.98
C ASN A 75 -25.14 -3.80 4.79
N ASP A 76 -25.82 -3.59 3.68
CA ASP A 76 -25.31 -2.95 2.49
C ASP A 76 -25.54 -1.46 2.73
N GLY A 77 -24.51 -0.75 3.17
CA GLY A 77 -24.63 0.67 3.49
C GLY A 77 -23.33 1.39 3.85
N SER A 78 -22.24 0.64 4.11
CA SER A 78 -21.04 1.29 4.66
C SER A 78 -19.89 1.56 3.67
N LYS A 79 -19.99 1.12 2.41
CA LYS A 79 -18.92 1.36 1.41
C LYS A 79 -19.06 2.69 0.67
N GLU A 80 -20.27 3.21 0.52
CA GLU A 80 -20.51 4.54 -0.06
C GLU A 80 -20.32 5.66 0.97
N GLU A 81 -20.56 5.40 2.27
CA GLU A 81 -20.39 6.41 3.31
C GLU A 81 -18.93 6.71 3.66
N GLU A 82 -18.02 5.75 3.57
CA GLU A 82 -16.60 5.99 3.85
C GLU A 82 -15.95 6.82 2.74
N PHE A 83 -16.37 6.65 1.48
CA PHE A 83 -15.91 7.47 0.35
C PHE A 83 -16.57 8.86 0.34
N ALA A 84 -17.81 8.96 0.85
CA ALA A 84 -18.54 10.21 0.98
C ALA A 84 -18.06 11.06 2.18
N ARG A 85 -17.66 10.45 3.30
CA ARG A 85 -17.04 11.16 4.43
C ARG A 85 -15.70 11.79 4.07
N TYR A 86 -14.89 11.08 3.28
CA TYR A 86 -13.61 11.61 2.78
C TYR A 86 -13.76 12.82 1.86
N SER A 87 -14.95 13.01 1.26
CA SER A 87 -15.26 14.14 0.38
C SER A 87 -15.85 15.34 1.11
N SER A 88 -16.50 15.14 2.27
CA SER A 88 -17.16 16.21 3.02
C SER A 88 -16.24 16.96 3.97
N GLU A 89 -15.17 16.31 4.48
CA GLU A 89 -14.21 16.97 5.38
C GLU A 89 -13.28 17.97 4.68
N LEU A 90 -13.06 17.79 3.35
CA LEU A 90 -12.25 18.71 2.56
C LEU A 90 -13.01 19.99 2.10
N ILE A 91 -14.34 20.00 2.21
CA ILE A 91 -15.19 21.14 1.79
C ILE A 91 -15.55 22.06 2.96
N SER A 92 -15.37 21.61 4.21
CA SER A 92 -15.77 22.36 5.41
C SER A 92 -14.78 23.43 5.90
N SER A 93 -13.66 23.65 5.23
CA SER A 93 -12.65 24.63 5.67
C SER A 93 -12.54 25.90 4.81
N CYS A 94 -13.47 26.12 3.88
CA CYS A 94 -13.53 27.36 3.10
C CYS A 94 -14.90 28.01 3.28
N GLU A 95 -14.97 29.00 4.16
CA GLU A 95 -16.12 29.90 4.20
C GLU A 95 -16.12 30.81 2.97
N PRO A 96 -17.27 31.01 2.30
CA PRO A 96 -17.36 31.92 1.16
C PRO A 96 -17.66 33.35 1.62
N ASP A 97 -16.80 34.27 1.23
CA ASP A 97 -17.12 35.68 1.20
C ASP A 97 -18.20 35.91 0.14
N THR A 98 -19.30 36.45 0.61
CA THR A 98 -20.46 36.87 -0.17
C THR A 98 -20.15 38.10 -1.02
N GLU A 99 -20.37 38.01 -2.34
CA GLU A 99 -20.79 39.14 -3.15
C GLU A 99 -21.83 38.70 -4.19
N GLU A 100 -22.95 39.48 -4.19
CA GLU A 100 -24.14 39.37 -5.02
C GLU A 100 -23.85 39.42 -6.51
N CYS A 101 -24.66 38.71 -7.33
CA CYS A 101 -25.39 39.33 -8.45
C CYS A 101 -26.33 38.34 -9.17
N ALA A 102 -27.62 38.68 -9.07
CA ALA A 102 -28.66 38.73 -10.12
C ALA A 102 -29.08 37.49 -10.93
N GLU A 103 -30.36 37.26 -10.75
CA GLU A 103 -31.33 36.44 -11.44
C GLU A 103 -31.35 36.57 -12.97
N TYR A 104 -31.66 35.48 -13.67
CA TYR A 104 -32.57 35.44 -14.81
C TYR A 104 -33.32 34.11 -14.83
N GLU A 105 -34.65 34.23 -14.63
CA GLU A 105 -35.66 33.22 -14.95
C GLU A 105 -35.77 33.02 -16.45
N ASN A 106 -36.08 31.77 -16.89
CA ASN A 106 -37.13 31.55 -17.88
C ASN A 106 -37.68 30.12 -17.79
N GLN A 107 -38.99 30.12 -17.68
CA GLN A 107 -39.97 29.07 -17.77
C GLN A 107 -40.07 28.54 -19.21
N ASP A 108 -40.56 27.31 -19.32
CA ASP A 108 -41.71 26.82 -20.12
C ASP A 108 -41.59 25.30 -20.20
N GLU A 109 -42.46 24.59 -19.54
CA GLU A 109 -43.79 24.04 -19.81
C GLU A 109 -43.85 22.87 -20.81
N GLU A 110 -44.52 21.81 -20.28
CA GLU A 110 -45.48 20.83 -20.88
C GLU A 110 -44.92 19.72 -21.74
N ASP A 111 -45.28 18.43 -21.63
CA ASP A 111 -46.55 17.71 -21.41
C ASP A 111 -46.30 16.21 -21.18
N GLU A 112 -47.07 15.61 -20.27
CA GLU A 112 -47.37 14.17 -20.21
C GLU A 112 -48.44 13.81 -21.25
N PRO A 113 -48.68 12.50 -21.58
CA PRO A 113 -49.62 11.74 -20.77
C PRO A 113 -49.41 10.20 -20.66
N MET A 114 -49.99 9.73 -19.57
CA MET A 114 -50.34 8.37 -19.18
C MET A 114 -51.04 7.51 -20.24
N LEU A 115 -50.89 6.21 -20.15
CA LEU A 115 -51.97 5.21 -20.38
C LEU A 115 -51.71 3.92 -19.58
N GLU A 116 -52.69 3.64 -18.72
CA GLU A 116 -52.99 2.36 -18.06
C GLU A 116 -53.47 1.31 -19.06
N GLU A 117 -53.26 0.02 -18.78
CA GLU A 117 -54.31 -1.00 -18.93
C GLU A 117 -53.97 -2.31 -18.18
N SER A 118 -54.79 -2.62 -17.34
CA SER A 118 -55.52 -3.67 -16.62
C SER A 118 -55.29 -5.14 -17.00
N ALA A 119 -55.31 -5.95 -15.96
CA ALA A 119 -55.45 -7.40 -15.88
C ALA A 119 -56.79 -7.94 -16.46
N PRO A 120 -56.95 -9.27 -16.64
CA PRO A 120 -57.88 -9.93 -15.72
C PRO A 120 -57.49 -11.33 -15.21
N ILE A 121 -58.04 -11.60 -14.04
CA ILE A 121 -58.20 -12.84 -13.30
C ILE A 121 -59.09 -13.80 -14.05
N THR A 122 -58.79 -15.12 -14.03
CA THR A 122 -59.80 -16.16 -14.10
C THR A 122 -59.43 -17.33 -13.20
N ASP A 123 -60.31 -17.52 -12.25
CA ASP A 123 -60.53 -18.64 -11.36
C ASP A 123 -61.09 -19.84 -12.15
N ARG A 124 -60.62 -21.08 -11.83
CA ARG A 124 -61.48 -22.27 -11.89
C ARG A 124 -60.92 -23.46 -11.09
N THR A 125 -61.69 -23.83 -10.16
CA THR A 125 -61.81 -25.08 -9.41
C THR A 125 -62.01 -26.34 -10.27
N GLY A 126 -61.50 -27.52 -9.75
CA GLY A 126 -62.01 -28.82 -10.14
C GLY A 126 -61.10 -30.03 -9.96
N VAL A 127 -61.16 -30.67 -8.80
CA VAL A 127 -61.44 -32.10 -8.54
C VAL A 127 -60.57 -33.20 -9.18
N CYS A 128 -59.97 -34.00 -8.26
CA CYS A 128 -59.66 -35.43 -8.18
C CYS A 128 -59.36 -36.24 -9.48
N GLY A 129 -58.33 -37.08 -9.38
CA GLY A 129 -58.14 -38.30 -10.16
C GLY A 129 -56.68 -38.76 -10.22
N ASP A 130 -56.37 -39.66 -9.36
CA ASP A 130 -55.67 -40.95 -9.40
C ASP A 130 -54.60 -41.22 -10.48
N ASP A 131 -53.49 -41.79 -9.95
CA ASP A 131 -52.54 -42.70 -10.62
C ASP A 131 -51.88 -42.35 -11.95
N SER A 132 -50.59 -42.04 -11.84
CA SER A 132 -49.57 -42.74 -12.65
C SER A 132 -48.15 -42.29 -12.33
N GLU A 133 -47.30 -43.29 -12.13
CA GLU A 133 -45.84 -43.17 -12.09
C GLU A 133 -45.30 -42.33 -13.24
N SER A 134 -44.63 -41.24 -12.95
CA SER A 134 -43.70 -40.62 -13.90
C SER A 134 -42.36 -40.39 -13.20
N ASN A 135 -41.41 -41.20 -13.62
CA ASN A 135 -39.98 -40.99 -13.44
C ASN A 135 -39.61 -39.60 -13.99
N ASP A 136 -39.37 -38.64 -13.09
CA ASP A 136 -38.66 -37.43 -13.40
C ASP A 136 -37.20 -37.58 -12.92
N PRO A 137 -36.23 -37.66 -13.85
CA PRO A 137 -34.81 -37.69 -13.50
C PRO A 137 -34.23 -36.29 -13.59
N LEU A 138 -34.62 -35.37 -12.72
CA LEU A 138 -33.97 -34.04 -12.57
C LEU A 138 -34.16 -33.46 -11.16
N SER A 139 -33.53 -34.10 -10.18
CA SER A 139 -33.16 -33.46 -8.92
C SER A 139 -31.67 -33.71 -8.68
N LEU A 140 -30.83 -33.02 -9.44
CA LEU A 140 -29.37 -33.16 -9.48
C LEU A 140 -28.67 -32.20 -8.51
N ASP A 141 -29.35 -31.74 -7.45
CA ASP A 141 -28.75 -30.79 -6.48
C ASP A 141 -28.85 -31.26 -5.01
N SER A 142 -28.88 -32.55 -4.75
CA SER A 142 -28.63 -33.04 -3.39
C SER A 142 -27.14 -33.22 -3.21
N PRO A 143 -26.50 -32.46 -2.27
CA PRO A 143 -25.08 -32.58 -2.03
C PRO A 143 -24.75 -34.02 -1.61
N CYS A 144 -23.90 -34.70 -2.40
CA CYS A 144 -23.51 -36.09 -2.17
C CYS A 144 -22.64 -36.20 -0.93
N ILE A 145 -23.07 -36.94 0.09
CA ILE A 145 -22.27 -37.26 1.26
C ILE A 145 -21.32 -38.40 0.86
N LEU A 146 -20.01 -38.13 0.86
CA LEU A 146 -18.96 -39.11 0.55
C LEU A 146 -18.72 -40.06 1.72
N ARG A 147 -18.66 -39.55 2.94
CA ARG A 147 -18.42 -40.33 4.16
C ARG A 147 -18.91 -39.58 5.38
N VAL A 148 -19.07 -40.35 6.48
CA VAL A 148 -19.47 -39.83 7.78
C VAL A 148 -18.48 -40.32 8.82
N ASN A 149 -17.83 -39.37 9.51
CA ASN A 149 -16.92 -39.66 10.62
C ASN A 149 -17.62 -39.27 11.94
N SER A 150 -17.40 -40.06 12.98
CA SER A 150 -17.96 -39.77 14.30
C SER A 150 -16.83 -39.69 15.34
N ILE A 151 -16.80 -38.56 16.07
CA ILE A 151 -15.77 -38.26 17.07
C ILE A 151 -16.42 -38.01 18.41
N TYR A 152 -15.88 -38.65 19.43
CA TYR A 152 -16.29 -38.39 20.83
C TYR A 152 -15.74 -37.03 21.29
N ILE A 153 -16.61 -36.12 21.75
CA ILE A 153 -16.23 -34.78 22.14
C ILE A 153 -16.74 -34.42 23.55
N SER A 154 -16.00 -33.53 24.21
CA SER A 154 -16.48 -32.81 25.39
C SER A 154 -17.01 -31.45 24.96
N SER A 155 -18.34 -31.26 25.09
CA SER A 155 -18.98 -29.99 24.69
C SER A 155 -18.44 -28.81 25.50
N ALA A 156 -18.08 -29.02 26.76
CA ALA A 156 -17.54 -27.99 27.65
C ALA A 156 -16.16 -27.48 27.16
N ILE A 157 -15.26 -28.40 26.73
CA ILE A 157 -13.95 -28.03 26.24
C ILE A 157 -14.06 -27.23 24.92
N LEU A 158 -14.90 -27.72 23.98
CA LEU A 158 -15.08 -27.04 22.71
C LEU A 158 -15.75 -25.66 22.88
N ALA A 159 -16.79 -25.58 23.73
CA ALA A 159 -17.48 -24.33 24.02
C ALA A 159 -16.59 -23.28 24.73
N ALA A 160 -15.69 -23.74 25.61
CA ALA A 160 -14.74 -22.83 26.27
C ALA A 160 -13.72 -22.18 25.33
N LYS A 161 -13.39 -22.84 24.21
CA LYS A 161 -12.36 -22.40 23.27
C LYS A 161 -12.90 -21.79 21.96
N SER A 162 -14.24 -21.92 21.74
CA SER A 162 -14.88 -21.47 20.51
C SER A 162 -16.28 -20.91 20.78
N PRO A 163 -16.53 -19.62 20.49
CA PRO A 163 -17.87 -19.04 20.49
C PRO A 163 -18.84 -19.75 19.56
N PHE A 164 -18.37 -20.31 18.44
CA PHE A 164 -19.19 -21.11 17.55
C PHE A 164 -19.73 -22.36 18.25
N PHE A 165 -18.85 -23.16 18.84
CA PHE A 165 -19.27 -24.37 19.59
C PHE A 165 -20.06 -24.02 20.84
N TYR A 166 -19.77 -22.91 21.51
CA TYR A 166 -20.59 -22.42 22.59
C TYR A 166 -22.04 -22.18 22.15
N LYS A 167 -22.26 -21.47 21.04
CA LYS A 167 -23.59 -21.23 20.47
C LYS A 167 -24.26 -22.53 20.03
N LEU A 168 -23.51 -23.47 19.44
CA LEU A 168 -24.02 -24.75 18.98
C LEU A 168 -24.57 -25.61 20.12
N PHE A 169 -23.93 -25.57 21.29
CA PHE A 169 -24.29 -26.45 22.41
C PHE A 169 -25.17 -25.81 23.49
N SER A 170 -25.33 -24.48 23.52
CA SER A 170 -25.94 -23.77 24.65
C SER A 170 -27.26 -23.06 24.38
N ASN A 171 -27.65 -22.80 23.12
CA ASN A 171 -28.72 -21.82 22.84
C ASN A 171 -30.03 -22.42 22.30
N GLY A 172 -30.54 -23.54 22.83
CA GLY A 172 -31.82 -24.11 22.38
C GLY A 172 -31.83 -24.49 20.88
N MET A 173 -30.66 -24.67 20.28
CA MET A 173 -30.51 -25.31 19.01
C MET A 173 -30.93 -26.77 19.13
N LYS A 174 -31.34 -27.40 18.05
CA LYS A 174 -31.70 -28.83 18.04
C LYS A 174 -30.56 -29.69 18.60
N GLU A 175 -29.34 -29.26 18.40
CA GLU A 175 -28.11 -29.89 18.87
C GLU A 175 -27.87 -29.71 20.38
N SER A 176 -28.52 -28.73 21.04
CA SER A 176 -28.32 -28.48 22.47
C SER A 176 -28.89 -29.60 23.33
N ASP A 177 -29.99 -30.20 22.91
CA ASP A 177 -30.70 -31.27 23.65
C ASP A 177 -30.32 -32.68 23.18
N GLN A 178 -29.59 -32.80 22.09
CA GLN A 178 -29.18 -34.09 21.50
C GLN A 178 -27.76 -34.46 21.90
N ARG A 179 -27.52 -35.76 22.09
CA ARG A 179 -26.17 -36.31 22.30
C ARG A 179 -25.31 -36.29 21.03
N HIS A 180 -25.89 -35.94 19.89
CA HIS A 180 -25.23 -35.90 18.58
C HIS A 180 -25.34 -34.51 18.01
N ALA A 181 -24.19 -33.95 17.58
CA ALA A 181 -24.13 -32.74 16.78
C ALA A 181 -23.58 -33.08 15.38
N THR A 182 -24.16 -32.50 14.33
CA THR A 182 -23.73 -32.78 12.93
C THR A 182 -23.08 -31.55 12.32
N LEU A 183 -21.86 -31.71 11.82
CA LEU A 183 -21.16 -30.71 11.00
C LEU A 183 -21.04 -31.21 9.55
N ARG A 184 -21.33 -30.34 8.61
CA ARG A 184 -21.11 -30.57 7.16
C ARG A 184 -19.91 -29.79 6.68
N ILE A 185 -18.96 -30.48 6.08
CA ILE A 185 -17.72 -29.93 5.55
C ILE A 185 -17.40 -30.49 4.18
N ASN A 186 -16.58 -29.77 3.40
CA ASN A 186 -16.05 -30.29 2.16
C ASN A 186 -14.90 -31.29 2.43
N ALA A 187 -14.63 -32.15 1.47
CA ALA A 187 -13.58 -33.18 1.61
C ALA A 187 -12.18 -32.55 1.84
N SER A 188 -11.92 -31.39 1.25
CA SER A 188 -10.67 -30.64 1.43
C SER A 188 -10.50 -30.08 2.84
N GLU A 189 -11.59 -29.81 3.58
CA GLU A 189 -11.56 -29.21 4.92
C GLU A 189 -11.34 -30.24 6.05
N GLU A 190 -11.45 -31.53 5.77
CA GLU A 190 -11.45 -32.57 6.81
C GLU A 190 -10.17 -32.64 7.62
N ALA A 191 -9.00 -32.64 6.94
CA ALA A 191 -7.71 -32.70 7.61
C ALA A 191 -7.49 -31.49 8.52
N ALA A 192 -7.88 -30.30 8.06
CA ALA A 192 -7.79 -29.07 8.81
C ALA A 192 -8.72 -29.03 10.04
N LEU A 193 -9.97 -29.53 9.89
CA LEU A 193 -10.89 -29.63 11.00
C LEU A 193 -10.39 -30.62 12.07
N MET A 194 -9.85 -31.76 11.67
CA MET A 194 -9.29 -32.75 12.61
C MET A 194 -8.12 -32.18 13.41
N GLU A 195 -7.23 -31.46 12.75
CA GLU A 195 -6.10 -30.79 13.39
C GLU A 195 -6.56 -29.66 14.33
N LEU A 196 -7.57 -28.87 13.93
CA LEU A 196 -8.19 -27.86 14.76
C LEU A 196 -8.84 -28.45 16.03
N LEU A 197 -9.61 -29.53 15.88
CA LEU A 197 -10.21 -30.22 17.03
C LEU A 197 -9.14 -30.77 17.98
N SER A 198 -8.09 -31.39 17.45
CA SER A 198 -6.94 -31.84 18.26
C SER A 198 -6.27 -30.67 18.99
N PHE A 199 -6.07 -29.55 18.32
CA PHE A 199 -5.53 -28.31 18.93
C PHE A 199 -6.41 -27.80 20.09
N MET A 200 -7.73 -27.87 19.97
CA MET A 200 -8.62 -27.43 21.04
C MET A 200 -8.46 -28.23 22.34
N TYR A 201 -7.97 -29.45 22.26
CA TYR A 201 -7.67 -30.28 23.44
C TYR A 201 -6.21 -30.15 23.91
N SER A 202 -5.27 -30.14 22.99
CA SER A 202 -3.83 -30.20 23.29
C SER A 202 -3.16 -28.83 23.43
N GLY A 203 -3.73 -27.78 22.79
CA GLY A 203 -3.09 -26.48 22.63
C GLY A 203 -1.90 -26.50 21.65
N LYS A 204 -1.70 -27.61 20.90
CA LYS A 204 -0.58 -27.78 19.98
C LYS A 204 -1.07 -28.27 18.62
N LEU A 205 -0.41 -27.82 17.56
CA LEU A 205 -0.58 -28.38 16.22
C LEU A 205 0.48 -29.44 15.96
N SER A 206 0.09 -30.55 15.35
CA SER A 206 1.00 -31.61 14.98
C SER A 206 1.69 -31.36 13.63
N THR A 207 1.03 -30.56 12.78
CA THR A 207 1.52 -30.25 11.43
C THR A 207 2.52 -29.11 11.41
N THR A 208 3.51 -29.24 10.51
CA THR A 208 4.45 -28.16 10.14
C THR A 208 4.33 -27.80 8.65
N SER A 209 3.41 -28.44 7.91
CA SER A 209 3.19 -28.15 6.49
C SER A 209 2.55 -26.77 6.31
N PRO A 210 3.15 -25.86 5.53
CA PRO A 210 2.62 -24.51 5.32
C PRO A 210 1.19 -24.51 4.75
N THR A 211 0.89 -25.44 3.83
CA THR A 211 -0.42 -25.57 3.20
C THR A 211 -1.49 -25.99 4.21
N LEU A 212 -1.21 -27.03 4.98
CA LEU A 212 -2.14 -27.49 6.01
C LEU A 212 -2.29 -26.46 7.14
N LEU A 213 -1.24 -25.70 7.49
CA LEU A 213 -1.33 -24.60 8.47
C LEU A 213 -2.27 -23.48 7.98
N LEU A 214 -2.29 -23.19 6.67
CA LEU A 214 -3.24 -22.23 6.09
C LEU A 214 -4.66 -22.78 6.12
N ASP A 215 -4.85 -24.06 5.81
CA ASP A 215 -6.17 -24.70 5.88
C ASP A 215 -6.69 -24.74 7.34
N VAL A 216 -5.82 -25.03 8.32
CA VAL A 216 -6.15 -24.96 9.75
C VAL A 216 -6.48 -23.52 10.17
N LEU A 217 -5.75 -22.52 9.67
CA LEU A 217 -6.04 -21.11 9.93
C LEU A 217 -7.44 -20.72 9.43
N MET A 218 -7.82 -21.16 8.24
CA MET A 218 -9.16 -20.93 7.67
C MET A 218 -10.24 -21.69 8.46
N ALA A 219 -9.97 -22.94 8.87
CA ALA A 219 -10.86 -23.67 9.76
C ALA A 219 -11.02 -22.97 11.11
N ALA A 220 -9.93 -22.43 11.68
CA ALA A 220 -9.97 -21.70 12.96
C ALA A 220 -10.80 -20.40 12.88
N ASP A 221 -10.78 -19.68 11.75
CA ASP A 221 -11.67 -18.55 11.49
C ASP A 221 -13.14 -19.02 11.39
N LYS A 222 -13.40 -20.06 10.59
CA LYS A 222 -14.75 -20.61 10.39
C LYS A 222 -15.42 -21.05 11.70
N PHE A 223 -14.64 -21.65 12.59
CA PHE A 223 -15.12 -22.14 13.88
C PHE A 223 -14.80 -21.21 15.07
N GLU A 224 -14.40 -19.97 14.80
CA GLU A 224 -14.16 -18.91 15.79
C GLU A 224 -13.15 -19.32 16.89
N VAL A 225 -12.02 -19.99 16.53
CA VAL A 225 -10.95 -20.42 17.47
C VAL A 225 -9.75 -19.49 17.37
N VAL A 226 -9.82 -18.32 17.98
CA VAL A 226 -8.82 -17.25 17.89
C VAL A 226 -7.44 -17.69 18.37
N SER A 227 -7.35 -18.52 19.44
CA SER A 227 -6.06 -19.03 19.94
C SER A 227 -5.33 -19.88 18.88
N CYS A 228 -6.06 -20.68 18.09
CA CYS A 228 -5.50 -21.45 17.00
C CYS A 228 -5.03 -20.53 15.87
N MET A 229 -5.77 -19.47 15.53
CA MET A 229 -5.37 -18.48 14.53
C MET A 229 -4.04 -17.83 14.91
N HIS A 230 -3.87 -17.40 16.17
CA HIS A 230 -2.60 -16.87 16.66
C HIS A 230 -1.44 -17.87 16.53
N HIS A 231 -1.70 -19.14 16.90
CA HIS A 231 -0.68 -20.19 16.84
C HIS A 231 -0.26 -20.49 15.40
N CYS A 232 -1.23 -20.65 14.47
CA CYS A 232 -0.94 -20.82 13.04
C CYS A 232 -0.13 -19.64 12.48
N THR A 233 -0.53 -18.40 12.80
CA THR A 233 0.17 -17.19 12.38
C THR A 233 1.63 -17.18 12.87
N GLN A 234 1.86 -17.55 14.13
CA GLN A 234 3.20 -17.62 14.70
C GLN A 234 4.07 -18.66 14.00
N LEU A 235 3.53 -19.86 13.74
CA LEU A 235 4.23 -20.91 13.02
C LEU A 235 4.54 -20.49 11.58
N LEU A 236 3.56 -19.96 10.83
CA LEU A 236 3.77 -19.51 9.45
C LEU A 236 4.81 -18.40 9.34
N ARG A 237 4.87 -17.48 10.31
CA ARG A 237 5.90 -16.43 10.38
C ARG A 237 7.29 -16.96 10.72
N SER A 238 7.39 -18.11 11.41
CA SER A 238 8.68 -18.73 11.73
C SER A 238 9.31 -19.45 10.53
N LEU A 239 8.53 -19.74 9.48
CA LEU A 239 9.00 -20.35 8.26
C LEU A 239 9.73 -19.34 7.36
N PRO A 240 10.68 -19.79 6.51
CA PRO A 240 11.31 -18.92 5.53
C PRO A 240 10.27 -18.32 4.57
N MET A 241 10.23 -16.98 4.50
CA MET A 241 9.33 -16.28 3.58
C MET A 241 9.86 -16.38 2.15
N THR A 242 9.00 -16.73 1.20
CA THR A 242 9.27 -16.72 -0.24
C THR A 242 8.24 -15.83 -0.94
N THR A 243 8.46 -15.49 -2.21
CA THR A 243 7.48 -14.71 -2.97
C THR A 243 6.14 -15.44 -3.07
N GLU A 244 6.15 -16.75 -3.32
CA GLU A 244 4.95 -17.57 -3.42
C GLU A 244 4.20 -17.62 -2.07
N SER A 245 4.91 -17.87 -0.96
CA SER A 245 4.27 -17.91 0.36
C SER A 245 3.71 -16.52 0.76
N ALA A 246 4.44 -15.44 0.47
CA ALA A 246 3.96 -14.09 0.75
C ALA A 246 2.69 -13.77 -0.04
N LEU A 247 2.61 -14.15 -1.32
CA LEU A 247 1.43 -13.97 -2.15
C LEU A 247 0.23 -14.79 -1.62
N LEU A 248 0.45 -16.05 -1.20
CA LEU A 248 -0.58 -16.87 -0.58
C LEU A 248 -1.14 -16.23 0.71
N TYR A 249 -0.26 -15.63 1.54
CA TYR A 249 -0.70 -14.97 2.78
C TYR A 249 -1.50 -13.67 2.51
N LEU A 250 -1.30 -13.03 1.37
CA LEU A 250 -2.06 -11.85 0.96
C LEU A 250 -3.36 -12.19 0.22
N ASP A 251 -3.49 -13.43 -0.27
CA ASP A 251 -4.68 -13.93 -0.98
C ASP A 251 -5.70 -14.60 -0.03
N LEU A 252 -5.48 -14.51 1.28
CA LEU A 252 -6.42 -15.03 2.27
C LEU A 252 -7.79 -14.35 2.15
N PRO A 253 -8.90 -15.09 2.43
CA PRO A 253 -10.24 -14.51 2.45
C PRO A 253 -10.31 -13.28 3.34
N PHE A 254 -11.16 -12.31 2.95
CA PHE A 254 -11.25 -11.01 3.64
C PHE A 254 -11.51 -11.16 5.15
N SER A 255 -12.37 -12.11 5.58
CA SER A 255 -12.65 -12.36 6.99
C SER A 255 -11.39 -12.74 7.77
N VAL A 256 -10.57 -13.63 7.20
CA VAL A 256 -9.31 -14.11 7.79
C VAL A 256 -8.27 -13.00 7.80
N SER A 257 -8.09 -12.33 6.66
CA SER A 257 -7.08 -11.28 6.50
C SER A 257 -7.31 -10.06 7.41
N MET A 258 -8.57 -9.77 7.77
CA MET A 258 -8.93 -8.68 8.69
C MET A 258 -8.86 -9.06 10.17
N ALA A 259 -8.69 -10.34 10.48
CA ALA A 259 -8.57 -10.78 11.88
C ALA A 259 -7.25 -10.26 12.49
N SER A 260 -7.33 -9.65 13.68
CA SER A 260 -6.16 -9.12 14.40
C SER A 260 -5.07 -10.16 14.63
N ALA A 261 -5.47 -11.43 14.80
CA ALA A 261 -4.56 -12.56 14.92
C ALA A 261 -3.68 -12.79 13.66
N VAL A 262 -4.16 -12.39 12.48
CA VAL A 262 -3.51 -12.65 11.16
C VAL A 262 -2.75 -11.43 10.65
N GLN A 263 -3.07 -10.22 11.11
CA GLN A 263 -2.40 -8.98 10.69
C GLN A 263 -0.86 -9.08 10.70
N PRO A 264 -0.20 -9.64 11.75
CA PRO A 264 1.25 -9.74 11.76
C PRO A 264 1.83 -10.61 10.63
N LEU A 265 1.06 -11.57 10.11
CA LEU A 265 1.46 -12.41 8.98
C LEU A 265 1.34 -11.65 7.66
N THR A 266 0.20 -10.99 7.44
CA THR A 266 -0.03 -10.21 6.23
C THR A 266 0.91 -9.01 6.14
N ASP A 267 1.25 -8.37 7.26
CA ASP A 267 2.21 -7.27 7.28
C ASP A 267 3.64 -7.76 6.99
N ALA A 268 4.07 -8.89 7.56
CA ALA A 268 5.34 -9.50 7.22
C ALA A 268 5.44 -9.88 5.74
N ALA A 269 4.35 -10.36 5.13
CA ALA A 269 4.27 -10.68 3.71
C ALA A 269 4.37 -9.42 2.83
N LYS A 270 3.68 -8.32 3.20
CA LYS A 270 3.79 -7.02 2.52
C LYS A 270 5.22 -6.48 2.58
N ASP A 271 5.83 -6.50 3.77
CA ASP A 271 7.19 -6.01 3.98
C ASP A 271 8.21 -6.84 3.18
N TYR A 272 8.04 -8.15 3.14
CA TYR A 272 8.89 -9.03 2.34
C TYR A 272 8.81 -8.68 0.84
N LEU A 273 7.60 -8.57 0.27
CA LEU A 273 7.42 -8.22 -1.14
C LEU A 273 7.94 -6.80 -1.44
N ALA A 274 7.65 -5.83 -0.57
CA ALA A 274 8.13 -4.46 -0.72
C ALA A 274 9.66 -4.39 -0.74
N ASN A 275 10.35 -5.18 0.08
CA ASN A 275 11.81 -5.23 0.12
C ASN A 275 12.40 -5.99 -1.07
N SER A 276 11.80 -7.12 -1.47
CA SER A 276 12.26 -7.94 -2.58
C SER A 276 12.11 -7.21 -3.93
N TYR A 277 11.04 -6.43 -4.10
CA TYR A 277 10.73 -5.68 -5.31
C TYR A 277 10.93 -4.16 -5.17
N LYS A 278 11.86 -3.75 -4.31
CA LYS A 278 12.12 -2.35 -3.99
C LYS A 278 12.48 -1.50 -5.20
N ASP A 279 13.25 -2.00 -6.17
CA ASP A 279 13.69 -1.25 -7.37
C ASP A 279 12.81 -1.60 -8.58
N ILE A 280 11.76 -0.80 -8.78
CA ILE A 280 10.82 -1.00 -9.90
C ILE A 280 11.50 -0.86 -11.26
N THR A 281 12.60 -0.08 -11.37
CA THR A 281 13.27 0.16 -12.65
C THR A 281 14.03 -1.07 -13.15
N LYS A 282 14.48 -1.93 -12.23
CA LYS A 282 15.21 -3.16 -12.56
C LYS A 282 14.29 -4.38 -12.67
N LEU A 283 13.21 -4.40 -11.89
CA LEU A 283 12.35 -5.57 -11.71
C LEU A 283 11.01 -5.45 -12.42
N GLN A 284 10.83 -4.43 -13.27
CA GLN A 284 9.57 -4.12 -13.94
C GLN A 284 8.99 -5.35 -14.67
N ASP A 285 9.80 -6.09 -15.41
CA ASP A 285 9.33 -7.23 -16.21
C ASP A 285 8.85 -8.39 -15.32
N VAL A 286 9.54 -8.64 -14.20
CA VAL A 286 9.13 -9.65 -13.22
C VAL A 286 7.84 -9.24 -12.52
N MET A 287 7.74 -7.96 -12.14
CA MET A 287 6.55 -7.41 -11.48
C MET A 287 5.30 -7.44 -12.38
N MET A 288 5.46 -7.45 -13.70
CA MET A 288 4.33 -7.58 -14.63
C MET A 288 3.56 -8.91 -14.47
N GLY A 289 4.19 -9.96 -13.95
CA GLY A 289 3.58 -11.26 -13.67
C GLY A 289 2.97 -11.40 -12.27
N LEU A 290 3.11 -10.40 -11.39
CA LEU A 290 2.60 -10.49 -10.03
C LEU A 290 1.08 -10.24 -10.00
N PRO A 291 0.34 -10.93 -9.09
CA PRO A 291 -1.08 -10.68 -8.88
C PRO A 291 -1.32 -9.33 -8.19
N LEU A 292 -2.59 -8.88 -8.21
CA LEU A 292 -3.03 -7.59 -7.66
C LEU A 292 -2.55 -7.36 -6.21
N ALA A 293 -2.73 -8.34 -5.32
CA ALA A 293 -2.31 -8.23 -3.93
C ALA A 293 -0.80 -7.97 -3.77
N GLY A 294 0.02 -8.58 -4.63
CA GLY A 294 1.47 -8.35 -4.65
C GLY A 294 1.83 -6.93 -5.11
N ILE A 295 1.17 -6.45 -6.17
CA ILE A 295 1.37 -5.09 -6.67
C ILE A 295 0.93 -4.05 -5.64
N GLU A 296 -0.21 -4.23 -4.99
CA GLU A 296 -0.67 -3.34 -3.91
C GLU A 296 0.33 -3.29 -2.74
N ALA A 297 0.84 -4.45 -2.31
CA ALA A 297 1.83 -4.52 -1.25
C ALA A 297 3.09 -3.70 -1.59
N ILE A 298 3.63 -3.87 -2.80
CA ILE A 298 4.82 -3.16 -3.27
C ILE A 298 4.55 -1.64 -3.39
N LEU A 299 3.43 -1.26 -4.01
CA LEU A 299 3.06 0.15 -4.20
C LEU A 299 2.72 0.87 -2.89
N SER A 300 2.29 0.15 -1.84
CA SER A 300 2.00 0.73 -0.52
C SER A 300 3.26 1.18 0.23
N SER A 301 4.43 0.66 -0.13
CA SER A 301 5.71 0.97 0.52
C SER A 301 6.18 2.40 0.23
N ASN A 302 6.71 3.07 1.26
CA ASN A 302 7.38 4.35 1.11
C ASN A 302 8.81 4.21 0.55
N ASP A 303 9.42 3.05 0.68
CA ASP A 303 10.80 2.76 0.28
C ASP A 303 10.94 2.31 -1.18
N LEU A 304 9.83 2.26 -1.92
CA LEU A 304 9.83 1.91 -3.34
C LEU A 304 10.72 2.88 -4.13
N GLN A 305 11.72 2.34 -4.81
CA GLN A 305 12.65 3.09 -5.65
C GLN A 305 12.14 3.15 -7.08
N ALA A 306 11.78 4.33 -7.52
CA ALA A 306 11.33 4.61 -8.88
C ALA A 306 12.07 5.83 -9.43
N ALA A 307 12.04 6.01 -10.74
CA ALA A 307 12.60 7.21 -11.37
C ALA A 307 11.85 8.47 -10.91
N SER A 308 10.53 8.40 -10.91
CA SER A 308 9.60 9.45 -10.50
C SER A 308 8.21 8.84 -10.26
N GLU A 309 7.29 9.59 -9.70
CA GLU A 309 5.89 9.14 -9.57
C GLU A 309 5.20 9.00 -10.95
N ASP A 310 5.61 9.77 -11.94
CA ASP A 310 5.18 9.59 -13.33
C ASP A 310 5.47 8.18 -13.85
N ALA A 311 6.64 7.61 -13.50
CA ALA A 311 7.03 6.27 -13.91
C ALA A 311 6.22 5.19 -13.19
N ILE A 312 5.87 5.41 -11.90
CA ILE A 312 4.99 4.52 -11.15
C ILE A 312 3.59 4.50 -11.79
N TYR A 313 3.03 5.65 -12.12
CA TYR A 313 1.75 5.75 -12.80
C TYR A 313 1.75 5.00 -14.15
N GLU A 314 2.80 5.17 -14.96
CA GLU A 314 2.95 4.46 -16.24
C GLU A 314 3.04 2.95 -16.06
N PHE A 315 3.80 2.50 -15.06
CA PHE A 315 3.90 1.09 -14.71
C PHE A 315 2.52 0.50 -14.32
N VAL A 316 1.80 1.17 -13.42
CA VAL A 316 0.48 0.73 -12.95
C VAL A 316 -0.51 0.60 -14.11
N LEU A 317 -0.54 1.57 -15.03
CA LEU A 317 -1.39 1.48 -16.22
C LEU A 317 -0.99 0.33 -17.15
N LYS A 318 0.32 0.15 -17.38
CA LYS A 318 0.84 -0.94 -18.21
C LYS A 318 0.48 -2.30 -17.62
N TRP A 319 0.67 -2.46 -16.31
CA TRP A 319 0.32 -3.68 -15.60
C TRP A 319 -1.19 -3.95 -15.63
N ALA A 320 -2.02 -2.95 -15.33
CA ALA A 320 -3.47 -3.09 -15.32
C ALA A 320 -4.02 -3.47 -16.72
N ARG A 321 -3.47 -2.89 -17.79
CA ARG A 321 -3.84 -3.25 -19.16
C ARG A 321 -3.47 -4.68 -19.53
N ALA A 322 -2.35 -5.19 -19.01
CA ALA A 322 -1.91 -6.56 -19.26
C ALA A 322 -2.75 -7.59 -18.49
N GLN A 323 -3.12 -7.28 -17.23
CA GLN A 323 -3.87 -8.19 -16.37
C GLN A 323 -5.38 -8.14 -16.62
N TYR A 324 -5.94 -6.97 -16.94
CA TYR A 324 -7.37 -6.72 -17.13
C TYR A 324 -7.64 -6.16 -18.52
N PRO A 325 -7.85 -7.02 -19.56
CA PRO A 325 -8.11 -6.59 -20.93
C PRO A 325 -9.42 -5.82 -21.09
N VAL A 326 -10.45 -6.18 -20.30
CA VAL A 326 -11.76 -5.53 -20.30
C VAL A 326 -11.67 -4.16 -19.63
N LEU A 327 -12.19 -3.12 -20.33
CA LEU A 327 -12.03 -1.73 -19.88
C LEU A 327 -12.76 -1.45 -18.56
N GLU A 328 -13.97 -1.97 -18.40
CA GLU A 328 -14.81 -1.75 -17.22
C GLU A 328 -14.18 -2.36 -15.98
N GLU A 329 -13.74 -3.61 -16.05
CA GLU A 329 -13.05 -4.31 -14.98
C GLU A 329 -11.73 -3.59 -14.60
N ARG A 330 -10.97 -3.17 -15.60
CA ARG A 330 -9.73 -2.42 -15.41
C ARG A 330 -9.97 -1.08 -14.71
N ARG A 331 -11.03 -0.34 -15.08
CA ARG A 331 -11.43 0.90 -14.42
C ARG A 331 -11.79 0.67 -12.97
N GLU A 332 -12.55 -0.38 -12.68
CA GLU A 332 -12.92 -0.75 -11.32
C GLU A 332 -11.69 -1.05 -10.47
N ILE A 333 -10.78 -1.91 -10.94
CA ILE A 333 -9.54 -2.25 -10.23
C ILE A 333 -8.64 -1.03 -10.04
N LEU A 334 -8.49 -0.19 -11.06
CA LEU A 334 -7.69 1.03 -10.93
C LEU A 334 -8.29 1.97 -9.89
N SER A 335 -9.60 2.26 -9.96
CA SER A 335 -10.25 3.24 -9.09
C SER A 335 -10.35 2.76 -7.64
N SER A 336 -10.75 1.51 -7.41
CA SER A 336 -10.99 0.97 -6.08
C SER A 336 -9.71 0.55 -5.34
N ARG A 337 -8.68 0.09 -6.07
CA ARG A 337 -7.53 -0.58 -5.48
C ARG A 337 -6.19 0.15 -5.69
N LEU A 338 -5.81 0.49 -6.92
CA LEU A 338 -4.45 0.90 -7.24
C LEU A 338 -4.20 2.41 -7.18
N ILE A 339 -5.16 3.24 -7.56
CA ILE A 339 -5.01 4.71 -7.63
C ILE A 339 -4.61 5.32 -6.29
N ARG A 340 -5.13 4.79 -5.18
CA ARG A 340 -4.79 5.25 -3.82
C ARG A 340 -3.31 5.12 -3.46
N HIS A 341 -2.56 4.27 -4.17
CA HIS A 341 -1.13 4.08 -3.96
C HIS A 341 -0.26 5.00 -4.82
N ILE A 342 -0.84 5.74 -5.76
CA ILE A 342 -0.15 6.70 -6.62
C ILE A 342 -0.20 8.08 -5.97
N ARG A 343 0.93 8.74 -5.88
CA ARG A 343 1.09 10.05 -5.23
C ARG A 343 1.02 11.17 -6.25
N PHE A 344 -0.19 11.45 -6.75
CA PHE A 344 -0.44 12.43 -7.81
C PHE A 344 0.16 13.82 -7.49
N ALA A 345 0.23 14.20 -6.22
CA ALA A 345 0.85 15.42 -5.76
C ALA A 345 2.32 15.58 -6.20
N HIS A 346 3.03 14.45 -6.41
CA HIS A 346 4.44 14.42 -6.80
C HIS A 346 4.67 14.14 -8.30
N MET A 347 3.58 13.99 -9.08
CA MET A 347 3.67 13.85 -10.54
C MET A 347 3.95 15.20 -11.22
N THR A 348 4.53 15.17 -12.42
CA THR A 348 4.71 16.39 -13.21
C THR A 348 3.38 16.92 -13.75
N CYS A 349 3.25 18.27 -13.90
CA CYS A 349 2.04 18.87 -14.48
C CYS A 349 1.78 18.37 -15.91
N ARG A 350 2.85 18.08 -16.69
CA ARG A 350 2.75 17.47 -18.02
C ARG A 350 2.07 16.10 -17.95
N LYS A 351 2.39 15.31 -16.93
CA LYS A 351 1.80 13.98 -16.72
C LYS A 351 0.37 14.07 -16.20
N LEU A 352 0.11 14.97 -15.26
CA LEU A 352 -1.24 15.24 -14.74
C LEU A 352 -2.21 15.63 -15.87
N ARG A 353 -1.76 16.42 -16.87
CA ARG A 353 -2.58 16.69 -18.06
C ARG A 353 -2.94 15.42 -18.83
N LYS A 354 -2.04 14.43 -18.93
CA LYS A 354 -2.32 13.15 -19.58
C LYS A 354 -3.28 12.27 -18.77
N VAL A 355 -3.31 12.42 -17.43
CA VAL A 355 -4.27 11.73 -16.57
C VAL A 355 -5.70 12.15 -16.93
N LEU A 356 -5.96 13.44 -17.20
CA LEU A 356 -7.28 13.96 -17.58
C LEU A 356 -7.82 13.34 -18.88
N THR A 357 -6.95 12.87 -19.77
CA THR A 357 -7.33 12.28 -21.07
C THR A 357 -7.15 10.75 -21.09
N CYS A 358 -6.94 10.14 -19.91
CA CYS A 358 -6.72 8.70 -19.80
C CYS A 358 -8.05 7.94 -19.85
N ASN A 359 -8.23 7.09 -20.84
CA ASN A 359 -9.45 6.28 -21.00
C ASN A 359 -9.59 5.16 -19.94
N ASP A 360 -8.50 4.77 -19.27
CA ASP A 360 -8.52 3.73 -18.24
C ASP A 360 -9.03 4.24 -16.88
N LEU A 361 -9.27 5.55 -16.75
CA LEU A 361 -9.84 6.17 -15.56
C LEU A 361 -11.18 6.81 -15.90
N ASP A 362 -12.08 6.81 -14.92
CA ASP A 362 -13.27 7.64 -15.00
C ASP A 362 -12.91 9.12 -15.03
N HIS A 363 -13.60 9.92 -15.84
CA HIS A 363 -13.28 11.33 -16.07
C HIS A 363 -13.46 12.17 -14.79
N GLU A 364 -14.49 11.89 -14.00
CA GLU A 364 -14.75 12.60 -12.75
C GLU A 364 -13.63 12.31 -11.73
N LEU A 365 -13.28 11.04 -11.55
CA LEU A 365 -12.17 10.62 -10.70
C LEU A 365 -10.86 11.24 -11.15
N ALA A 366 -10.55 11.19 -12.45
CA ALA A 366 -9.33 11.80 -13.01
C ALA A 366 -9.25 13.30 -12.74
N SER A 367 -10.38 14.03 -12.93
CA SER A 367 -10.48 15.46 -12.66
C SER A 367 -10.25 15.76 -11.19
N LYS A 368 -10.87 15.03 -10.27
CA LYS A 368 -10.70 15.17 -8.82
C LYS A 368 -9.24 14.97 -8.39
N LEU A 369 -8.60 13.89 -8.83
CA LEU A 369 -7.21 13.57 -8.50
C LEU A 369 -6.23 14.63 -9.01
N VAL A 370 -6.44 15.11 -10.25
CA VAL A 370 -5.58 16.14 -10.84
C VAL A 370 -5.77 17.48 -10.14
N THR A 371 -7.01 17.86 -9.84
CA THR A 371 -7.32 19.10 -9.12
C THR A 371 -6.68 19.10 -7.74
N GLU A 372 -6.81 18.02 -6.96
CA GLU A 372 -6.16 17.86 -5.66
C GLU A 372 -4.64 18.00 -5.76
N ALA A 373 -4.03 17.33 -6.75
CA ALA A 373 -2.59 17.41 -6.98
C ALA A 373 -2.13 18.84 -7.35
N LEU A 374 -2.91 19.56 -8.15
CA LEU A 374 -2.59 20.95 -8.54
C LEU A 374 -2.74 21.91 -7.36
N PHE A 375 -3.78 21.77 -6.53
CA PHE A 375 -3.92 22.54 -5.31
C PHE A 375 -2.75 22.32 -4.36
N PHE A 376 -2.37 21.05 -4.10
CA PHE A 376 -1.20 20.75 -3.29
C PHE A 376 0.06 21.44 -3.83
N LYS A 377 0.27 21.42 -5.15
CA LYS A 377 1.44 22.09 -5.79
C LYS A 377 1.40 23.61 -5.70
N ALA A 378 0.21 24.18 -5.70
CA ALA A 378 0.00 25.65 -5.58
C ALA A 378 0.16 26.15 -4.15
N GLU A 379 -0.03 25.28 -3.15
CA GLU A 379 0.03 25.67 -1.74
C GLU A 379 1.44 26.04 -1.28
N ALA A 380 1.50 26.93 -0.29
CA ALA A 380 2.75 27.31 0.34
C ALA A 380 3.39 26.11 1.09
N LEU A 381 4.72 26.05 1.15
CA LEU A 381 5.47 24.93 1.73
C LEU A 381 5.06 24.54 3.15
N HIS A 382 4.64 25.52 3.97
CA HIS A 382 4.19 25.22 5.33
C HIS A 382 2.85 24.44 5.34
N ARG A 383 1.94 24.76 4.42
CA ARG A 383 0.67 24.04 4.23
C ARG A 383 0.88 22.67 3.62
N GLN A 384 1.76 22.53 2.61
CA GLN A 384 2.13 21.23 2.07
C GLN A 384 2.67 20.28 3.15
N ARG A 385 3.47 20.80 4.11
CA ARG A 385 3.96 20.02 5.25
C ARG A 385 2.84 19.63 6.22
N ALA A 386 1.85 20.49 6.42
CA ALA A 386 0.69 20.17 7.26
C ALA A 386 -0.14 19.02 6.66
N PHE A 387 -0.40 19.02 5.34
CA PHE A 387 -1.04 17.89 4.64
C PHE A 387 -0.24 16.59 4.75
N SER A 388 1.09 16.68 4.72
CA SER A 388 1.96 15.50 4.87
C SER A 388 2.05 15.00 6.32
N ALA A 389 1.64 15.78 7.31
CA ALA A 389 1.65 15.42 8.73
C ALA A 389 0.32 14.82 9.22
N ASP A 390 -0.77 15.00 8.48
CA ASP A 390 -2.08 14.46 8.80
C ASP A 390 -2.10 12.94 8.52
N GLU A 391 -2.37 12.13 9.55
CA GLU A 391 -2.34 10.66 9.48
C GLU A 391 -3.25 10.08 8.39
N SER A 392 -4.41 10.69 8.15
CA SER A 392 -5.37 10.23 7.16
C SER A 392 -4.88 10.41 5.73
N SER A 393 -4.15 11.48 5.47
CA SER A 393 -3.66 11.91 4.15
C SER A 393 -2.17 11.66 3.93
N HIS A 394 -1.44 11.28 5.00
CA HIS A 394 0.01 11.19 5.03
C HIS A 394 0.62 10.47 3.82
N LYS A 395 0.12 9.27 3.49
CA LYS A 395 0.68 8.46 2.40
C LYS A 395 0.55 9.09 1.02
N ARG A 396 -0.49 9.89 0.76
CA ARG A 396 -0.78 10.51 -0.55
C ARG A 396 0.13 11.71 -0.84
N PHE A 397 0.53 12.42 0.20
CA PHE A 397 1.32 13.65 0.10
C PHE A 397 2.79 13.48 0.53
N THR A 398 3.14 12.32 1.10
CA THR A 398 4.55 12.02 1.44
C THR A 398 5.34 11.69 0.19
N GLU A 399 6.48 12.33 0.03
CA GLU A 399 7.39 12.06 -1.08
C GLU A 399 8.15 10.74 -0.88
N ARG A 400 8.28 9.94 -1.95
CA ARG A 400 9.13 8.73 -1.96
C ARG A 400 10.58 9.11 -2.23
N ALA A 401 11.50 8.18 -1.99
CA ALA A 401 12.89 8.32 -2.38
C ALA A 401 13.08 8.09 -3.89
N TYR A 402 12.70 9.07 -4.73
CA TYR A 402 12.85 8.95 -6.18
C TYR A 402 14.32 8.94 -6.60
N LYS A 403 14.61 8.22 -7.68
CA LYS A 403 15.94 8.19 -8.30
C LYS A 403 16.33 9.58 -8.83
N TYR A 404 15.36 10.29 -9.41
CA TYR A 404 15.55 11.66 -9.87
C TYR A 404 15.06 12.63 -8.80
N ARG A 405 15.98 13.50 -8.33
CA ARG A 405 15.68 14.46 -7.28
C ARG A 405 14.81 15.60 -7.80
N PRO A 406 13.76 15.98 -7.06
CA PRO A 406 12.93 17.11 -7.42
C PRO A 406 13.75 18.41 -7.41
N LEU A 407 13.37 19.33 -8.28
CA LEU A 407 13.99 20.64 -8.42
C LEU A 407 12.95 21.74 -8.16
N LYS A 408 13.43 22.85 -7.60
CA LYS A 408 12.72 24.11 -7.68
C LYS A 408 13.36 24.96 -8.77
N VAL A 409 12.57 25.34 -9.78
CA VAL A 409 13.03 26.14 -10.92
C VAL A 409 12.32 27.47 -10.91
N VAL A 410 13.07 28.56 -11.09
CA VAL A 410 12.56 29.91 -11.29
C VAL A 410 13.05 30.37 -12.66
N GLU A 411 12.13 30.68 -13.56
CA GLU A 411 12.42 31.05 -14.95
C GLU A 411 12.20 32.54 -15.19
N PHE A 412 13.04 33.14 -16.06
CA PHE A 412 12.94 34.48 -16.52
C PHE A 412 13.11 34.51 -18.05
N ASP A 413 12.16 35.11 -18.74
CA ASP A 413 12.20 35.18 -20.21
C ASP A 413 13.03 36.39 -20.73
N ARG A 414 13.12 37.43 -19.91
CA ARG A 414 13.75 38.72 -20.31
C ARG A 414 14.81 39.15 -19.30
N PRO A 415 15.90 39.76 -19.74
CA PRO A 415 16.24 40.13 -21.12
C PRO A 415 16.70 38.96 -21.99
N HIS A 416 17.12 37.84 -21.37
CA HIS A 416 17.50 36.58 -22.00
C HIS A 416 16.83 35.41 -21.27
N PRO A 417 16.55 34.28 -21.94
CA PRO A 417 16.10 33.08 -21.26
C PRO A 417 17.09 32.67 -20.17
N GLN A 418 16.65 32.75 -18.90
CA GLN A 418 17.44 32.46 -17.73
C GLN A 418 16.62 31.62 -16.78
N CYS A 419 17.25 30.66 -16.09
CA CYS A 419 16.63 29.98 -14.97
C CYS A 419 17.57 29.84 -13.79
N ILE A 420 16.97 29.85 -12.60
CA ILE A 420 17.65 29.53 -11.34
C ILE A 420 17.06 28.22 -10.83
N VAL A 421 17.93 27.23 -10.65
CA VAL A 421 17.55 25.87 -10.27
C VAL A 421 18.13 25.56 -8.90
N TYR A 422 17.28 25.10 -7.97
CA TYR A 422 17.69 24.68 -6.64
C TYR A 422 17.57 23.16 -6.53
N LEU A 423 18.64 22.53 -6.02
CA LEU A 423 18.73 21.10 -5.78
C LEU A 423 19.17 20.87 -4.33
N ASP A 424 18.35 20.15 -3.58
CA ASP A 424 18.62 19.77 -2.20
C ASP A 424 18.98 18.28 -2.13
N LEU A 425 20.08 17.96 -1.46
CA LEU A 425 20.55 16.59 -1.24
C LEU A 425 20.76 16.36 0.26
N LYS A 426 20.16 15.31 0.80
CA LYS A 426 20.40 14.92 2.20
C LYS A 426 21.82 14.39 2.36
N ARG A 427 22.42 14.55 3.55
CA ARG A 427 23.74 14.01 3.88
C ARG A 427 23.84 12.50 3.60
N GLU A 428 22.81 11.73 3.97
CA GLU A 428 22.75 10.30 3.71
C GLU A 428 22.79 9.95 2.21
N GLU A 429 22.20 10.80 1.36
CA GLU A 429 22.21 10.61 -0.09
C GLU A 429 23.60 10.90 -0.66
N CYS A 430 24.25 11.94 -0.15
CA CYS A 430 25.64 12.22 -0.49
C CYS A 430 26.55 11.06 -0.06
N ALA A 431 26.37 10.50 1.15
CA ALA A 431 27.18 9.38 1.64
C ALA A 431 27.13 8.16 0.71
N LYS A 432 25.96 7.87 0.13
CA LYS A 432 25.77 6.78 -0.83
C LYS A 432 26.47 6.96 -2.18
N LEU A 433 26.99 8.17 -2.46
CA LEU A 433 27.73 8.43 -3.70
C LEU A 433 29.18 7.92 -3.65
N PHE A 434 29.74 7.69 -2.47
CA PHE A 434 31.09 7.18 -2.35
C PHE A 434 31.19 5.71 -2.78
N PRO A 435 32.24 5.28 -3.52
CA PRO A 435 33.39 6.05 -4.02
C PRO A 435 33.21 6.65 -5.45
N SER A 436 32.18 6.25 -6.21
CA SER A 436 32.02 6.65 -7.62
C SER A 436 30.54 6.78 -8.05
N GLY A 437 29.65 6.97 -7.09
CA GLY A 437 28.21 7.10 -7.32
C GLY A 437 27.80 8.41 -7.95
N ARG A 438 26.58 8.44 -8.47
CA ARG A 438 25.95 9.59 -9.11
C ARG A 438 24.50 9.69 -8.73
N VAL A 439 24.02 10.92 -8.54
CA VAL A 439 22.59 11.23 -8.35
C VAL A 439 22.18 12.27 -9.38
N TYR A 440 20.99 12.09 -9.95
CA TYR A 440 20.47 12.95 -11.01
C TYR A 440 19.22 13.68 -10.50
N SER A 441 19.06 14.93 -10.95
CA SER A 441 17.84 15.69 -10.76
C SER A 441 16.77 15.30 -11.78
N GLN A 442 15.52 15.70 -11.52
CA GLN A 442 14.50 15.77 -12.56
C GLN A 442 14.95 16.71 -13.67
N ALA A 443 14.39 16.50 -14.87
CA ALA A 443 14.65 17.41 -15.98
C ALA A 443 13.89 18.73 -15.80
N PHE A 444 14.53 19.84 -16.20
CA PHE A 444 13.93 21.15 -16.31
C PHE A 444 14.17 21.71 -17.72
N HIS A 445 13.41 22.73 -18.10
CA HIS A 445 13.51 23.28 -19.46
C HIS A 445 13.97 24.74 -19.40
N LEU A 446 14.80 25.12 -20.36
CA LEU A 446 15.22 26.50 -20.58
C LEU A 446 15.36 26.73 -22.09
N GLY A 447 14.69 27.76 -22.63
CA GLY A 447 14.71 28.04 -24.06
C GLY A 447 14.24 26.87 -24.94
N GLY A 448 13.27 26.05 -24.44
CA GLY A 448 12.75 24.89 -25.16
C GLY A 448 13.62 23.63 -25.10
N GLN A 449 14.76 23.67 -24.41
CA GLN A 449 15.69 22.54 -24.27
C GLN A 449 15.59 21.93 -22.88
N GLY A 450 15.68 20.60 -22.80
CA GLY A 450 15.65 19.84 -21.54
C GLY A 450 17.05 19.71 -20.92
N PHE A 451 17.18 20.10 -19.65
CA PHE A 451 18.42 20.01 -18.87
C PHE A 451 18.20 19.20 -17.60
N PHE A 452 19.29 18.75 -17.00
CA PHE A 452 19.30 18.14 -15.68
C PHE A 452 20.61 18.45 -14.95
N LEU A 453 20.58 18.43 -13.63
CA LEU A 453 21.77 18.48 -12.79
C LEU A 453 22.17 17.07 -12.38
N SER A 454 23.48 16.83 -12.24
CA SER A 454 23.98 15.59 -11.67
C SER A 454 25.12 15.86 -10.69
N ALA A 455 25.00 15.28 -9.49
CA ALA A 455 26.04 15.32 -8.48
C ALA A 455 26.78 13.99 -8.44
N HIS A 456 28.10 14.06 -8.37
CA HIS A 456 28.98 12.89 -8.46
C HIS A 456 30.00 12.88 -7.33
N CYS A 457 30.38 11.67 -6.87
CA CYS A 457 31.65 11.45 -6.21
C CYS A 457 32.70 11.11 -7.27
N ASN A 458 33.75 11.89 -7.38
CA ASN A 458 34.81 11.71 -8.37
C ASN A 458 36.16 11.59 -7.66
N LEU A 459 37.06 10.79 -8.24
CA LEU A 459 38.48 10.83 -7.90
C LEU A 459 39.12 12.03 -8.64
N ASP A 460 39.68 12.97 -7.89
CA ASP A 460 40.46 14.06 -8.47
C ASP A 460 41.86 13.56 -8.85
N GLN A 461 42.18 13.61 -10.12
CA GLN A 461 43.44 13.08 -10.64
C GLN A 461 44.68 13.87 -10.16
N GLN A 462 44.49 15.14 -9.78
CA GLN A 462 45.60 15.99 -9.33
C GLN A 462 45.93 15.82 -7.85
N SER A 463 44.89 15.70 -7.03
CA SER A 463 45.01 15.61 -5.57
C SER A 463 44.88 14.20 -5.02
N LEU A 464 44.54 13.21 -5.86
CA LEU A 464 44.38 11.80 -5.52
C LEU A 464 43.34 11.53 -4.39
N PHE A 465 42.40 12.42 -4.17
CA PHE A 465 41.32 12.21 -3.23
C PHE A 465 39.95 12.26 -3.93
N HIS A 466 38.96 11.61 -3.32
CA HIS A 466 37.58 11.72 -3.78
C HIS A 466 37.02 13.08 -3.41
N CYS A 467 36.22 13.67 -4.30
CA CYS A 467 35.63 14.99 -4.16
C CYS A 467 34.21 15.05 -4.72
N PHE A 468 33.46 16.07 -4.33
CA PHE A 468 32.11 16.31 -4.81
C PHE A 468 32.13 17.15 -6.09
N GLY A 469 31.49 16.65 -7.15
CA GLY A 469 31.33 17.37 -8.41
C GLY A 469 29.87 17.62 -8.74
N LEU A 470 29.59 18.72 -9.43
CA LEU A 470 28.29 19.10 -9.95
C LEU A 470 28.36 19.36 -11.44
N PHE A 471 27.41 18.81 -12.20
CA PHE A 471 27.38 18.87 -13.65
C PHE A 471 25.99 19.23 -14.14
N LEU A 472 25.97 20.02 -15.25
CA LEU A 472 24.78 20.32 -16.02
C LEU A 472 24.79 19.42 -17.27
N GLY A 473 23.76 18.64 -17.47
CA GLY A 473 23.57 17.78 -18.62
C GLY A 473 22.40 18.23 -19.48
N MET A 474 22.48 18.00 -20.78
CA MET A 474 21.37 18.19 -21.71
C MET A 474 20.71 16.86 -22.01
N GLN A 475 19.37 16.83 -21.99
CA GLN A 475 18.59 15.59 -22.10
C GLN A 475 18.42 15.12 -23.56
N GLU A 476 18.31 16.04 -24.51
CA GLU A 476 18.02 15.73 -25.91
C GLU A 476 19.20 16.03 -26.80
N LYS A 477 19.40 15.21 -27.83
CA LYS A 477 20.32 15.49 -28.91
C LYS A 477 19.62 16.43 -29.92
N GLY A 478 19.60 17.71 -29.60
CA GLY A 478 19.11 18.71 -30.58
C GLY A 478 20.07 18.92 -31.71
N SER A 479 19.57 19.25 -32.90
CA SER A 479 20.38 19.73 -34.06
C SER A 479 20.86 21.17 -33.89
N ILE A 480 20.44 21.86 -32.82
CA ILE A 480 20.72 23.28 -32.61
C ILE A 480 21.85 23.41 -31.60
N SER A 481 22.89 24.14 -32.00
CA SER A 481 23.99 24.54 -31.12
C SER A 481 23.64 25.83 -30.38
N PHE A 482 23.78 25.86 -29.07
CA PHE A 482 23.60 27.08 -28.29
C PHE A 482 24.53 27.12 -27.08
N THR A 483 24.90 28.32 -26.66
CA THR A 483 25.82 28.53 -25.56
C THR A 483 25.04 28.86 -24.30
N VAL A 484 25.36 28.16 -23.20
CA VAL A 484 24.81 28.38 -21.86
C VAL A 484 25.94 28.88 -20.97
N ASP A 485 25.75 30.06 -20.37
CA ASP A 485 26.52 30.48 -19.21
C ASP A 485 25.87 29.84 -17.96
N TYR A 486 26.72 29.31 -17.08
CA TYR A 486 26.19 28.70 -15.84
C TYR A 486 27.07 29.02 -14.63
N GLU A 487 26.40 29.18 -13.50
CA GLU A 487 27.02 29.37 -12.19
C GLU A 487 26.52 28.33 -11.22
N PHE A 488 27.42 27.65 -10.52
CA PHE A 488 27.10 26.77 -9.42
C PHE A 488 27.43 27.43 -8.08
N ALA A 489 26.47 27.43 -7.16
CA ALA A 489 26.61 27.96 -5.84
C ALA A 489 26.07 26.96 -4.81
N ALA A 490 26.56 27.04 -3.57
CA ALA A 490 26.06 26.25 -2.46
C ALA A 490 25.85 27.15 -1.24
N ARG A 491 24.86 26.79 -0.40
CA ARG A 491 24.71 27.43 0.91
C ARG A 491 25.81 26.95 1.83
N THR A 492 26.37 27.88 2.61
CA THR A 492 27.44 27.57 3.56
C THR A 492 27.17 28.18 4.93
N LYS A 493 27.59 27.47 5.98
CA LYS A 493 27.63 28.02 7.34
C LYS A 493 28.76 29.03 7.44
N PRO A 494 28.66 30.03 8.35
CA PRO A 494 27.55 30.32 9.28
C PRO A 494 26.45 31.18 8.64
N SER A 495 26.71 31.88 7.51
CA SER A 495 25.78 32.87 6.95
C SER A 495 24.46 32.25 6.42
N GLY A 496 24.50 30.98 5.98
CA GLY A 496 23.38 30.35 5.29
C GLY A 496 23.08 30.92 3.90
N GLU A 497 23.98 31.74 3.35
CA GLU A 497 23.85 32.33 2.02
C GLU A 497 24.44 31.43 0.93
N PHE A 498 23.98 31.62 -0.31
CA PHE A 498 24.56 30.94 -1.46
C PHE A 498 25.86 31.61 -1.88
N VAL A 499 26.95 30.86 -1.76
CA VAL A 499 28.28 31.28 -2.17
C VAL A 499 28.59 30.61 -3.51
N SER A 500 28.94 31.44 -4.52
CA SER A 500 29.39 30.96 -5.84
C SER A 500 30.62 30.07 -5.69
N LYS A 501 30.59 28.90 -6.32
CA LYS A 501 31.66 27.90 -6.27
C LYS A 501 32.34 27.74 -7.64
N TYR A 502 31.55 27.87 -8.71
CA TYR A 502 32.07 27.73 -10.06
C TYR A 502 31.22 28.52 -11.05
N LYS A 503 31.87 29.15 -12.02
CA LYS A 503 31.26 29.81 -13.17
C LYS A 503 31.90 29.28 -14.45
N GLY A 504 31.07 29.00 -15.43
CA GLY A 504 31.53 28.50 -16.71
C GLY A 504 30.55 28.80 -17.83
N TYR A 505 30.98 28.53 -19.03
CA TYR A 505 30.11 28.52 -20.20
C TYR A 505 30.41 27.30 -21.07
N TYR A 506 29.41 26.86 -21.78
CA TYR A 506 29.57 25.72 -22.68
C TYR A 506 28.59 25.80 -23.85
N THR A 507 29.10 25.44 -25.04
CA THR A 507 28.27 25.33 -26.24
C THR A 507 27.82 23.87 -26.38
N PHE A 508 26.54 23.62 -26.16
CA PHE A 508 25.94 22.31 -26.31
C PHE A 508 25.69 22.00 -27.78
N THR A 509 26.24 20.88 -28.24
CA THR A 509 26.05 20.33 -29.58
C THR A 509 25.45 18.91 -29.55
N GLY A 510 25.01 18.45 -28.40
CA GLY A 510 24.47 17.11 -28.16
C GLY A 510 24.63 16.69 -26.70
N GLY A 511 24.08 15.56 -26.31
CA GLY A 511 23.92 15.05 -24.96
C GLY A 511 25.18 14.87 -24.11
N LYS A 512 25.94 15.94 -23.89
CA LYS A 512 27.10 16.00 -22.99
C LYS A 512 26.69 16.65 -21.66
N ALA A 513 27.40 16.27 -20.61
CA ALA A 513 27.32 16.93 -19.31
C ALA A 513 28.61 17.72 -19.07
N VAL A 514 28.46 18.94 -18.60
CA VAL A 514 29.55 19.88 -18.29
C VAL A 514 29.43 20.36 -16.86
N GLY A 515 30.56 20.63 -16.21
CA GLY A 515 30.53 21.07 -14.83
C GLY A 515 31.91 21.04 -14.20
N TYR A 516 31.95 20.99 -12.89
CA TYR A 516 33.17 21.01 -12.13
C TYR A 516 33.31 19.81 -11.21
N ARG A 517 34.43 19.08 -11.33
CA ARG A 517 34.64 17.80 -10.62
C ARG A 517 34.84 17.96 -9.12
N ASN A 518 35.47 19.03 -8.67
CA ASN A 518 35.82 19.31 -7.29
C ASN A 518 35.20 20.64 -6.83
N LEU A 519 33.86 20.67 -6.75
CA LEU A 519 33.09 21.90 -6.54
C LEU A 519 33.48 22.66 -5.27
N PHE A 520 33.87 21.94 -4.22
CA PHE A 520 34.17 22.51 -2.91
C PHE A 520 35.65 22.62 -2.61
N ALA A 521 36.52 22.17 -3.54
CA ALA A 521 37.97 22.11 -3.35
C ALA A 521 38.38 21.39 -2.04
N THR A 522 37.64 20.34 -1.66
CA THR A 522 37.75 19.67 -0.36
C THR A 522 37.69 18.16 -0.54
N PRO A 523 38.51 17.36 0.18
CA PRO A 523 38.40 15.91 0.19
C PRO A 523 37.02 15.44 0.68
N TRP A 524 36.57 14.30 0.15
CA TRP A 524 35.26 13.71 0.49
C TRP A 524 35.07 13.52 2.00
N THR A 525 36.11 13.11 2.71
CA THR A 525 36.08 12.93 4.17
C THR A 525 35.75 14.22 4.91
N SER A 526 36.41 15.33 4.53
CA SER A 526 36.14 16.64 5.11
C SER A 526 34.80 17.22 4.65
N PHE A 527 34.39 16.96 3.39
CA PHE A 527 33.07 17.33 2.91
C PHE A 527 31.96 16.67 3.72
N MET A 528 32.11 15.39 4.08
CA MET A 528 31.12 14.60 4.81
C MET A 528 31.22 14.71 6.33
N ALA A 529 32.23 15.39 6.88
CA ALA A 529 32.44 15.54 8.32
C ALA A 529 31.22 16.21 9.00
N GLU A 530 30.98 15.92 10.28
CA GLU A 530 29.83 16.46 11.04
C GLU A 530 29.86 17.99 11.12
N ASP A 531 31.06 18.57 11.25
CA ASP A 531 31.35 20.01 11.27
C ASP A 531 31.42 20.66 9.89
N SER A 532 31.16 19.91 8.83
CA SER A 532 31.18 20.42 7.45
C SER A 532 30.33 21.67 7.30
N LEU A 533 30.91 22.68 6.66
CA LEU A 533 30.26 23.96 6.40
C LEU A 533 29.13 23.88 5.36
N PHE A 534 29.05 22.79 4.61
CA PHE A 534 28.15 22.65 3.45
C PHE A 534 26.79 22.05 3.78
N PHE A 535 26.64 21.40 4.94
CA PHE A 535 25.37 20.82 5.35
C PHE A 535 24.67 21.69 6.39
N ILE A 536 23.48 22.18 6.06
CA ILE A 536 22.59 22.92 6.96
C ILE A 536 21.40 22.00 7.25
N ASN A 537 21.17 21.65 8.53
CA ASN A 537 20.15 20.67 8.94
C ASN A 537 20.25 19.36 8.12
N ASP A 538 21.47 18.82 8.01
CA ASP A 538 21.81 17.61 7.25
C ASP A 538 21.42 17.62 5.76
N THR A 539 21.26 18.82 5.20
CA THR A 539 20.93 19.02 3.79
C THR A 539 21.96 19.91 3.11
N LEU A 540 22.50 19.45 1.98
CA LEU A 540 23.31 20.23 1.05
C LEU A 540 22.37 20.98 0.11
N HIS A 541 22.41 22.31 0.15
CA HIS A 541 21.62 23.18 -0.73
C HIS A 541 22.47 23.71 -1.87
N LEU A 542 22.14 23.29 -3.08
CA LEU A 542 22.80 23.68 -4.32
C LEU A 542 21.93 24.62 -5.14
N ARG A 543 22.55 25.57 -5.82
CA ARG A 543 21.91 26.47 -6.78
C ARG A 543 22.68 26.45 -8.08
N ALA A 544 21.99 26.28 -9.19
CA ALA A 544 22.52 26.50 -10.52
C ALA A 544 21.77 27.66 -11.18
N GLU A 545 22.49 28.64 -11.67
CA GLU A 545 21.95 29.76 -12.46
C GLU A 545 22.42 29.60 -13.91
N LEU A 546 21.47 29.58 -14.83
CA LEU A 546 21.75 29.33 -16.25
C LEU A 546 21.18 30.44 -17.12
N THR A 547 21.95 30.87 -18.12
CA THR A 547 21.52 31.88 -19.10
C THR A 547 21.89 31.41 -20.49
N ILE A 548 20.93 31.39 -21.43
CA ILE A 548 21.20 31.09 -22.84
C ILE A 548 21.68 32.36 -23.53
N LYS A 549 22.88 32.30 -24.12
CA LYS A 549 23.34 33.31 -25.06
C LYS A 549 22.80 32.95 -26.44
N GLN A 550 21.94 33.79 -27.00
CA GLN A 550 21.57 33.66 -28.41
C GLN A 550 22.83 33.85 -29.26
N SER A 551 23.19 32.84 -30.06
CA SER A 551 24.14 33.05 -31.13
C SER A 551 23.54 34.10 -32.06
N GLN A 552 24.15 35.27 -32.14
CA GLN A 552 23.84 36.24 -33.20
C GLN A 552 24.12 35.54 -34.53
N SER A 553 23.06 35.14 -35.24
CA SER A 553 23.18 34.79 -36.64
C SER A 553 23.75 36.02 -37.32
N PRO A 554 24.85 35.94 -38.12
CA PRO A 554 25.27 37.07 -38.92
C PRO A 554 24.10 37.39 -39.85
N LEU A 555 23.66 38.66 -39.84
CA LEU A 555 22.75 39.22 -40.83
C LEU A 555 23.31 38.89 -42.22
N PRO A 556 22.52 38.31 -43.14
CA PRO A 556 22.95 38.18 -44.52
C PRO A 556 23.12 39.60 -45.06
N GLN A 557 24.36 39.88 -45.54
CA GLN A 557 24.70 41.09 -46.31
C GLN A 557 24.00 41.03 -47.64
#